data_e2ea4a159070d6bff48bf6157f71e310
#
_entry.id   e2ea4a159070d6bff48bf6157f71e310
#
_cell.length_a   1.000
_cell.length_b   1.000
_cell.length_c   1.000
_cell.angle_alpha   90.00
_cell.angle_beta   90.00
_cell.angle_gamma   90.00
#
_symmetry.space_group_name_H-M   'P 1'
#
loop_
_entity.id
_entity.type
_entity.pdbx_description
1 polymer ?
#
loop_
_entity_poly.entity_id
_entity_poly.type
_entity_poly.pdbx_seq_one_letter_code
_entity_poly.pdbx_strand_id
1 'polypeptide(L)'
;MLKRLADLSRKLLSFGREPDLPALPSEEVEALQLTFKSRYHSFKLLLAANTRILEVMADIERALRGNEPFSMSFVQTACASTSVNVFRMIKDMENIAPGRYDALRERFTAIQREIDALLAQKKEITEKRLVIPLAALTSDMVDSAGGKMANLGDVKNRLHMNVPPGFVITAAAHEMFMNENGLQKEIDRLFQVAGSDMDRNLDLVSSQIRQLIISAEVPEPIYLAVVAAYQEIRQECGGEDVRMAVRSSAYGEDAENSSFAGQYRSELNVSFSQFFYYYKQVMASKYSVQAIAYKLNRGFRDEDIAMCVGCLAMVEAIAGGVIYTRNPLDRRDDNIFINATWGLPKAVVDGDVLCDLFVVSRDDDLTIVAREVREKDFQIICYEGEGCIRTETDAGTSTQPSLTDGQIRDLADLAIRIEQYYETPQDIEWAVSAEDGRIYILQSRPLQQMDLMVPGEELDLRRFESSLVSEGGINASPGVASGYIFKVAKKVDILQFPEGAVLVVEQALPTWAPLVARAAAVISEQGGFAGHLANVAREFGIPALFGVAGAMAKVQNGDLVTVAADLGRVYLG
;
A
#
# COMPACT_ATOMS: atom_id res chain seq x y z
N MET A 1 -27.84 27.32 15.56
CA MET A 1 -26.98 27.48 14.39
C MET A 1 -27.74 27.19 13.09
N LEU A 2 -28.33 26.01 12.88
CA LEU A 2 -29.09 25.64 11.67
C LEU A 2 -30.32 26.56 11.38
N LYS A 3 -31.03 27.05 12.41
CA LYS A 3 -32.11 28.05 12.22
C LYS A 3 -31.58 29.36 11.64
N ARG A 4 -30.41 29.83 12.06
CA ARG A 4 -29.78 31.05 11.52
C ARG A 4 -29.31 30.86 10.08
N LEU A 5 -28.82 29.68 9.68
CA LEU A 5 -28.45 29.36 8.29
C LEU A 5 -29.68 29.23 7.40
N ALA A 6 -30.78 28.63 7.88
CA ALA A 6 -32.05 28.58 7.15
C ALA A 6 -32.68 29.96 6.97
N ASP A 7 -32.56 30.87 7.95
CA ASP A 7 -32.99 32.25 7.81
C ASP A 7 -32.09 33.07 6.87
N LEU A 8 -30.79 32.79 6.82
CA LEU A 8 -29.85 33.37 5.85
C LEU A 8 -30.18 32.91 4.43
N SER A 9 -30.45 31.62 4.23
CA SER A 9 -30.80 31.09 2.90
C SER A 9 -32.14 31.64 2.38
N ARG A 10 -33.15 31.87 3.27
CA ARG A 10 -34.40 32.54 2.90
C ARG A 10 -34.21 33.99 2.54
N LYS A 11 -33.27 34.71 3.20
CA LYS A 11 -32.94 36.10 2.89
C LYS A 11 -32.14 36.27 1.59
N LEU A 12 -31.30 35.28 1.25
CA LEU A 12 -30.55 35.23 -0.02
C LEU A 12 -31.46 34.97 -1.25
N LEU A 13 -32.60 34.29 -1.05
CA LEU A 13 -33.58 34.03 -2.11
C LEU A 13 -34.59 35.14 -2.32
N SER A 14 -34.62 36.20 -1.48
CA SER A 14 -35.44 37.39 -1.67
C SER A 14 -34.67 38.43 -2.49
N PHE A 15 -34.88 38.44 -3.79
CA PHE A 15 -34.33 39.39 -4.75
C PHE A 15 -34.51 40.85 -4.29
N GLY A 16 -33.39 41.62 -4.16
CA GLY A 16 -33.40 43.04 -4.42
C GLY A 16 -33.14 44.02 -3.28
N ARG A 17 -32.61 43.62 -2.11
CA ARG A 17 -31.97 44.54 -1.16
C ARG A 17 -30.86 43.81 -0.40
N GLU A 18 -29.63 44.32 -0.49
CA GLU A 18 -28.55 43.87 0.42
C GLU A 18 -28.99 44.13 1.88
N PRO A 19 -29.11 43.14 2.72
CA PRO A 19 -29.29 43.37 4.14
C PRO A 19 -27.95 43.82 4.73
N ASP A 20 -27.93 44.94 5.45
CA ASP A 20 -26.86 45.32 6.38
C ASP A 20 -26.74 44.21 7.47
N LEU A 21 -26.03 43.16 7.16
CA LEU A 21 -25.64 42.16 8.13
C LEU A 21 -24.38 42.69 8.82
N PRO A 22 -24.35 42.71 10.19
CA PRO A 22 -23.13 43.06 10.88
C PRO A 22 -22.03 42.12 10.43
N ALA A 23 -20.90 42.67 9.97
CA ALA A 23 -19.73 41.89 9.60
C ALA A 23 -19.34 40.99 10.79
N LEU A 24 -19.34 39.69 10.57
CA LEU A 24 -18.81 38.75 11.57
C LEU A 24 -17.32 39.08 11.81
N PRO A 25 -16.82 38.97 13.04
CA PRO A 25 -15.39 39.08 13.30
C PRO A 25 -14.61 38.16 12.36
N SER A 26 -13.45 38.60 11.88
CA SER A 26 -12.63 37.82 10.95
C SER A 26 -12.34 36.40 11.43
N GLU A 27 -12.07 36.23 12.74
CA GLU A 27 -11.86 34.93 13.38
C GLU A 27 -13.10 34.00 13.30
N GLU A 28 -14.33 34.54 13.41
CA GLU A 28 -15.55 33.74 13.26
C GLU A 28 -15.79 33.32 11.80
N VAL A 29 -15.41 34.16 10.84
CA VAL A 29 -15.51 33.86 9.41
C VAL A 29 -14.50 32.76 9.05
N GLU A 30 -13.26 32.85 9.52
CA GLU A 30 -12.23 31.83 9.32
C GLU A 30 -12.62 30.49 9.95
N ALA A 31 -13.13 30.49 11.17
CA ALA A 31 -13.62 29.29 11.84
C ALA A 31 -14.79 28.62 11.08
N LEU A 32 -15.69 29.45 10.52
CA LEU A 32 -16.79 28.96 9.68
C LEU A 32 -16.28 28.37 8.36
N GLN A 33 -15.30 29.00 7.72
CA GLN A 33 -14.69 28.52 6.49
C GLN A 33 -13.96 27.18 6.73
N LEU A 34 -13.16 27.07 7.79
CA LEU A 34 -12.51 25.83 8.20
C LEU A 34 -13.51 24.70 8.45
N THR A 35 -14.59 25.02 9.20
CA THR A 35 -15.65 24.06 9.48
C THR A 35 -16.36 23.61 8.19
N PHE A 36 -16.60 24.54 7.26
CA PHE A 36 -17.21 24.22 5.98
C PHE A 36 -16.29 23.35 5.13
N LYS A 37 -15.00 23.72 5.01
CA LYS A 37 -14.00 22.94 4.26
C LYS A 37 -13.91 21.50 4.82
N SER A 38 -13.81 21.34 6.13
CA SER A 38 -13.77 20.03 6.78
C SER A 38 -15.02 19.20 6.48
N ARG A 39 -16.22 19.79 6.63
CA ARG A 39 -17.48 19.09 6.31
C ARG A 39 -17.64 18.77 4.83
N TYR A 40 -17.18 19.64 3.96
CA TYR A 40 -17.17 19.42 2.52
C TYR A 40 -16.23 18.27 2.15
N HIS A 41 -15.05 18.20 2.78
CA HIS A 41 -14.13 17.08 2.62
C HIS A 41 -14.78 15.76 3.06
N SER A 42 -15.35 15.70 4.27
CA SER A 42 -16.06 14.50 4.72
C SER A 42 -17.25 14.13 3.81
N PHE A 43 -17.94 15.12 3.23
CA PHE A 43 -19.00 14.84 2.26
C PHE A 43 -18.47 14.19 0.97
N LYS A 44 -17.31 14.65 0.45
CA LYS A 44 -16.67 14.00 -0.70
C LYS A 44 -16.25 12.57 -0.40
N LEU A 45 -15.63 12.32 0.77
CA LEU A 45 -15.24 10.98 1.19
C LEU A 45 -16.45 10.05 1.33
N LEU A 46 -17.55 10.56 1.87
CA LEU A 46 -18.81 9.82 1.95
C LEU A 46 -19.33 9.42 0.58
N LEU A 47 -19.29 10.33 -0.40
CA LEU A 47 -19.71 10.02 -1.78
C LEU A 47 -18.79 8.98 -2.41
N ALA A 48 -17.48 9.10 -2.24
CA ALA A 48 -16.52 8.13 -2.76
C ALA A 48 -16.75 6.74 -2.15
N ALA A 49 -16.94 6.66 -0.83
CA ALA A 49 -17.26 5.39 -0.15
C ALA A 49 -18.58 4.79 -0.65
N ASN A 50 -19.60 5.62 -0.90
CA ASN A 50 -20.87 5.17 -1.45
C ASN A 50 -20.71 4.61 -2.88
N THR A 51 -19.96 5.29 -3.75
CA THR A 51 -19.67 4.80 -5.10
C THR A 51 -18.99 3.44 -5.05
N ARG A 52 -18.00 3.28 -4.16
CA ARG A 52 -17.29 2.01 -3.98
C ARG A 52 -18.21 0.86 -3.53
N ILE A 53 -19.15 1.14 -2.62
CA ILE A 53 -20.16 0.14 -2.20
C ILE A 53 -21.02 -0.28 -3.39
N LEU A 54 -21.44 0.67 -4.23
CA LEU A 54 -22.27 0.37 -5.40
C LEU A 54 -21.50 -0.46 -6.44
N GLU A 55 -20.20 -0.23 -6.62
CA GLU A 55 -19.34 -1.06 -7.46
C GLU A 55 -19.29 -2.50 -6.93
N VAL A 56 -18.98 -2.68 -5.64
CA VAL A 56 -18.97 -4.01 -5.00
C VAL A 56 -20.32 -4.71 -5.12
N MET A 57 -21.44 -3.98 -4.95
CA MET A 57 -22.78 -4.56 -5.14
C MET A 57 -23.01 -5.00 -6.58
N ALA A 58 -22.53 -4.22 -7.56
CA ALA A 58 -22.64 -4.59 -8.97
C ALA A 58 -21.80 -5.85 -9.30
N ASP A 59 -20.62 -6.01 -8.67
CA ASP A 59 -19.79 -7.19 -8.81
C ASP A 59 -20.45 -8.43 -8.21
N ILE A 60 -21.03 -8.29 -7.00
CA ILE A 60 -21.83 -9.37 -6.38
C ILE A 60 -23.02 -9.76 -7.26
N GLU A 61 -23.75 -8.77 -7.82
CA GLU A 61 -24.87 -9.05 -8.70
C GLU A 61 -24.42 -9.76 -9.99
N ARG A 62 -23.28 -9.38 -10.57
CA ARG A 62 -22.71 -10.08 -11.73
C ARG A 62 -22.36 -11.52 -11.40
N ALA A 63 -21.68 -11.75 -10.27
CA ALA A 63 -21.33 -13.10 -9.81
C ALA A 63 -22.58 -13.97 -9.59
N LEU A 64 -23.65 -13.40 -9.03
CA LEU A 64 -24.92 -14.11 -8.80
C LEU A 64 -25.71 -14.42 -10.09
N ARG A 65 -25.58 -13.58 -11.12
CA ARG A 65 -26.29 -13.74 -12.40
C ARG A 65 -25.48 -14.49 -13.45
N GLY A 66 -24.16 -14.59 -13.27
CA GLY A 66 -23.25 -15.25 -14.20
C GLY A 66 -23.18 -16.76 -13.99
N ASN A 67 -22.68 -17.46 -15.01
CA ASN A 67 -22.38 -18.90 -14.94
C ASN A 67 -20.95 -19.15 -14.42
N GLU A 68 -20.27 -18.13 -13.93
CA GLU A 68 -18.91 -18.24 -13.41
C GLU A 68 -18.93 -18.61 -11.92
N PRO A 69 -18.22 -19.65 -11.52
CA PRO A 69 -18.11 -20.01 -10.11
C PRO A 69 -17.33 -18.92 -9.35
N PHE A 70 -17.93 -18.36 -8.31
CA PHE A 70 -17.26 -17.44 -7.39
C PHE A 70 -16.85 -18.17 -6.11
N SER A 71 -15.70 -17.78 -5.55
CA SER A 71 -15.16 -18.39 -4.33
C SER A 71 -15.74 -17.75 -3.07
N MET A 72 -15.69 -18.46 -1.93
CA MET A 72 -16.01 -17.88 -0.61
C MET A 72 -15.10 -16.68 -0.31
N SER A 73 -13.87 -16.68 -0.83
CA SER A 73 -12.93 -15.57 -0.81
C SER A 73 -13.50 -14.30 -1.43
N PHE A 74 -14.14 -14.40 -2.60
CA PHE A 74 -14.84 -13.28 -3.22
C PHE A 74 -15.93 -12.72 -2.28
N VAL A 75 -16.75 -13.60 -1.68
CA VAL A 75 -17.81 -13.19 -0.75
C VAL A 75 -17.23 -12.48 0.48
N GLN A 76 -16.18 -13.03 1.08
CA GLN A 76 -15.52 -12.43 2.24
C GLN A 76 -14.91 -11.08 1.91
N THR A 77 -14.22 -10.97 0.76
CA THR A 77 -13.64 -9.70 0.29
C THR A 77 -14.73 -8.66 0.03
N ALA A 78 -15.82 -9.04 -0.62
CA ALA A 78 -16.94 -8.15 -0.89
C ALA A 78 -17.62 -7.67 0.41
N CYS A 79 -17.83 -8.57 1.37
CA CYS A 79 -18.38 -8.22 2.70
C CYS A 79 -17.44 -7.29 3.46
N ALA A 80 -16.14 -7.59 3.49
CA ALA A 80 -15.14 -6.76 4.16
C ALA A 80 -15.05 -5.37 3.53
N SER A 81 -14.96 -5.29 2.19
CA SER A 81 -14.93 -4.01 1.47
C SER A 81 -16.18 -3.18 1.74
N THR A 82 -17.36 -3.80 1.69
CA THR A 82 -18.64 -3.12 2.00
C THR A 82 -18.65 -2.60 3.43
N SER A 83 -18.27 -3.43 4.40
CA SER A 83 -18.22 -3.07 5.82
C SER A 83 -17.30 -1.89 6.09
N VAL A 84 -16.10 -1.89 5.52
CA VAL A 84 -15.13 -0.79 5.65
C VAL A 84 -15.71 0.51 5.10
N ASN A 85 -16.30 0.47 3.90
CA ASN A 85 -16.85 1.67 3.28
C ASN A 85 -18.10 2.19 4.01
N VAL A 86 -18.98 1.31 4.52
CA VAL A 86 -20.12 1.71 5.37
C VAL A 86 -19.63 2.34 6.67
N PHE A 87 -18.60 1.79 7.31
CA PHE A 87 -18.03 2.39 8.52
C PHE A 87 -17.44 3.78 8.25
N ARG A 88 -16.72 3.95 7.11
CA ARG A 88 -16.23 5.26 6.67
C ARG A 88 -17.38 6.25 6.47
N MET A 89 -18.45 5.83 5.78
CA MET A 89 -19.64 6.67 5.59
C MET A 89 -20.23 7.13 6.93
N ILE A 90 -20.38 6.24 7.91
CA ILE A 90 -20.89 6.58 9.24
C ILE A 90 -19.96 7.60 9.92
N LYS A 91 -18.65 7.39 9.88
CA LYS A 91 -17.65 8.32 10.42
C LYS A 91 -17.75 9.70 9.76
N ASP A 92 -17.85 9.74 8.43
CA ASP A 92 -17.97 11.00 7.70
C ASP A 92 -19.31 11.70 7.96
N MET A 93 -20.40 10.96 8.12
CA MET A 93 -21.69 11.52 8.56
C MET A 93 -21.59 12.10 9.97
N GLU A 94 -20.89 11.46 10.88
CA GLU A 94 -20.63 11.99 12.24
C GLU A 94 -19.80 13.27 12.19
N ASN A 95 -18.78 13.34 11.32
CA ASN A 95 -17.97 14.55 11.10
C ASN A 95 -18.81 15.70 10.51
N ILE A 96 -19.72 15.39 9.58
CA ILE A 96 -20.63 16.39 9.00
C ILE A 96 -21.63 16.91 10.03
N ALA A 97 -22.20 16.03 10.85
CA ALA A 97 -23.21 16.38 11.83
C ALA A 97 -23.04 15.59 13.15
N PRO A 98 -22.11 16.03 14.02
CA PRO A 98 -21.78 15.34 15.26
C PRO A 98 -23.00 15.10 16.16
N GLY A 99 -23.07 13.92 16.77
CA GLY A 99 -24.13 13.51 17.72
C GLY A 99 -25.49 13.22 17.07
N ARG A 100 -25.58 13.12 15.73
CA ARG A 100 -26.84 12.81 15.05
C ARG A 100 -26.97 11.35 14.60
N TYR A 101 -25.85 10.65 14.50
CA TYR A 101 -25.76 9.35 13.84
C TYR A 101 -25.27 8.22 14.77
N ASP A 102 -25.24 8.41 16.08
CA ASP A 102 -24.77 7.42 17.05
C ASP A 102 -25.51 6.08 16.92
N ALA A 103 -26.82 6.12 16.65
CA ALA A 103 -27.63 4.92 16.41
C ALA A 103 -27.18 4.10 15.17
N LEU A 104 -26.56 4.74 14.16
CA LEU A 104 -26.03 4.02 12.99
C LEU A 104 -24.82 3.17 13.36
N ARG A 105 -23.98 3.63 14.28
CA ARG A 105 -22.82 2.87 14.75
C ARG A 105 -23.25 1.60 15.47
N GLU A 106 -24.26 1.70 16.35
CA GLU A 106 -24.81 0.53 17.05
C GLU A 106 -25.42 -0.46 16.06
N ARG A 107 -26.20 0.05 15.09
CA ARG A 107 -26.83 -0.80 14.07
C ARG A 107 -25.81 -1.45 13.15
N PHE A 108 -24.76 -0.72 12.75
CA PHE A 108 -23.64 -1.25 11.99
C PHE A 108 -22.97 -2.40 12.74
N THR A 109 -22.65 -2.20 14.02
CA THR A 109 -22.02 -3.23 14.86
C THR A 109 -22.90 -4.48 14.97
N ALA A 110 -24.22 -4.31 15.08
CA ALA A 110 -25.15 -5.44 15.12
C ALA A 110 -25.16 -6.23 13.79
N ILE A 111 -25.26 -5.52 12.67
CA ILE A 111 -25.22 -6.13 11.31
C ILE A 111 -23.88 -6.84 11.09
N GLN A 112 -22.77 -6.20 11.50
CA GLN A 112 -21.44 -6.78 11.37
C GLN A 112 -21.34 -8.12 12.11
N ARG A 113 -21.89 -8.22 13.34
CA ARG A 113 -21.92 -9.48 14.08
C ARG A 113 -22.74 -10.56 13.39
N GLU A 114 -23.85 -10.18 12.75
CA GLU A 114 -24.68 -11.14 11.98
C GLU A 114 -23.91 -11.64 10.75
N ILE A 115 -23.26 -10.75 9.99
CA ILE A 115 -22.40 -11.10 8.87
C ILE A 115 -21.25 -12.01 9.33
N ASP A 116 -20.59 -11.63 10.42
CA ASP A 116 -19.51 -12.39 11.01
C ASP A 116 -19.93 -13.79 11.42
N ALA A 117 -21.13 -13.94 12.01
CA ALA A 117 -21.66 -15.24 12.38
C ALA A 117 -21.96 -16.13 11.15
N LEU A 118 -22.42 -15.53 10.04
CA LEU A 118 -22.65 -16.23 8.78
C LEU A 118 -21.35 -16.65 8.09
N LEU A 119 -20.33 -15.76 8.15
CA LEU A 119 -19.02 -16.02 7.56
C LEU A 119 -18.12 -16.88 8.46
N ALA A 120 -18.45 -17.02 9.75
CA ALA A 120 -17.69 -17.78 10.75
C ALA A 120 -17.79 -19.30 10.63
N GLN A 121 -18.46 -19.81 9.61
CA GLN A 121 -18.24 -21.18 9.21
C GLN A 121 -16.76 -21.30 8.85
N LYS A 122 -15.98 -21.94 9.74
CA LYS A 122 -14.54 -22.17 9.60
C LYS A 122 -14.29 -22.63 8.17
N LYS A 123 -13.54 -21.81 7.41
CA LYS A 123 -13.06 -22.21 6.10
C LYS A 123 -12.16 -23.42 6.34
N GLU A 124 -12.60 -24.60 5.98
CA GLU A 124 -11.69 -25.74 5.93
C GLU A 124 -10.63 -25.42 4.89
N ILE A 125 -9.39 -25.35 5.32
CA ILE A 125 -8.25 -25.28 4.40
C ILE A 125 -8.28 -26.59 3.61
N THR A 126 -8.77 -26.52 2.38
CA THR A 126 -8.92 -27.69 1.50
C THR A 126 -7.57 -28.26 1.08
N GLU A 127 -6.57 -27.39 0.91
CA GLU A 127 -5.22 -27.76 0.57
C GLU A 127 -4.43 -28.08 1.85
N LYS A 128 -3.99 -29.32 1.98
CA LYS A 128 -3.26 -29.81 3.16
C LYS A 128 -1.74 -29.86 3.01
N ARG A 129 -1.22 -29.60 1.80
CA ARG A 129 0.23 -29.53 1.60
C ARG A 129 0.80 -28.36 2.38
N LEU A 130 1.88 -28.61 3.11
CA LEU A 130 2.55 -27.59 3.93
C LEU A 130 3.42 -26.66 3.07
N VAL A 131 3.93 -27.17 1.96
CA VAL A 131 4.73 -26.45 0.97
C VAL A 131 4.22 -26.79 -0.43
N ILE A 132 4.14 -25.79 -1.30
CA ILE A 132 3.74 -25.97 -2.70
C ILE A 132 4.83 -25.31 -3.58
N PRO A 133 5.46 -26.06 -4.51
CA PRO A 133 6.38 -25.50 -5.48
C PRO A 133 5.69 -24.45 -6.38
N LEU A 134 6.39 -23.40 -6.75
CA LEU A 134 5.85 -22.33 -7.62
C LEU A 134 5.34 -22.87 -8.96
N ALA A 135 5.99 -23.92 -9.49
CA ALA A 135 5.57 -24.61 -10.71
C ALA A 135 4.19 -25.28 -10.61
N ALA A 136 3.64 -25.46 -9.41
CA ALA A 136 2.33 -26.04 -9.15
C ALA A 136 1.29 -25.00 -8.66
N LEU A 137 1.67 -23.71 -8.55
CA LEU A 137 0.77 -22.65 -8.09
C LEU A 137 -0.04 -22.07 -9.23
N THR A 138 -1.30 -21.76 -8.91
CA THR A 138 -2.23 -21.01 -9.79
C THR A 138 -3.02 -20.00 -8.95
N SER A 139 -3.64 -19.02 -9.61
CA SER A 139 -4.50 -18.02 -8.95
C SER A 139 -5.66 -18.63 -8.15
N ASP A 140 -6.13 -19.84 -8.51
CA ASP A 140 -7.17 -20.54 -7.75
C ASP A 140 -6.72 -20.93 -6.33
N MET A 141 -5.42 -20.91 -6.05
CA MET A 141 -4.81 -21.27 -4.77
C MET A 141 -4.54 -20.07 -3.85
N VAL A 142 -5.13 -18.89 -4.11
CA VAL A 142 -4.96 -17.68 -3.28
C VAL A 142 -5.20 -17.96 -1.79
N ASP A 143 -6.20 -18.78 -1.48
CA ASP A 143 -6.53 -19.15 -0.10
C ASP A 143 -5.43 -19.92 0.63
N SER A 144 -4.64 -20.67 -0.13
CA SER A 144 -3.62 -21.56 0.42
C SER A 144 -2.20 -20.99 0.32
N ALA A 145 -1.97 -20.12 -0.67
CA ALA A 145 -0.65 -19.58 -1.02
C ALA A 145 -0.51 -18.07 -0.78
N GLY A 146 -1.64 -17.37 -0.57
CA GLY A 146 -1.70 -15.91 -0.58
C GLY A 146 -1.64 -15.33 -1.98
N GLY A 147 -2.10 -14.07 -2.13
CA GLY A 147 -2.26 -13.42 -3.43
C GLY A 147 -0.95 -13.30 -4.22
N LYS A 148 0.11 -12.84 -3.57
CA LYS A 148 1.41 -12.61 -4.24
C LYS A 148 1.97 -13.86 -4.91
N MET A 149 1.99 -14.97 -4.18
CA MET A 149 2.55 -16.22 -4.70
C MET A 149 1.62 -16.91 -5.71
N ALA A 150 0.31 -16.84 -5.51
CA ALA A 150 -0.66 -17.37 -6.45
C ALA A 150 -0.59 -16.64 -7.80
N ASN A 151 -0.55 -15.29 -7.79
CA ASN A 151 -0.39 -14.48 -9.00
C ASN A 151 0.95 -14.79 -9.71
N LEU A 152 2.03 -14.85 -8.94
CA LEU A 152 3.34 -15.16 -9.51
C LEU A 152 3.38 -16.58 -10.10
N GLY A 153 2.63 -17.52 -9.53
CA GLY A 153 2.39 -18.84 -10.10
C GLY A 153 1.77 -18.79 -11.50
N ASP A 154 0.74 -17.99 -11.71
CA ASP A 154 0.13 -17.80 -13.03
C ASP A 154 1.08 -17.15 -14.02
N VAL A 155 1.84 -16.13 -13.60
CA VAL A 155 2.85 -15.49 -14.45
C VAL A 155 3.88 -16.51 -14.96
N LYS A 156 4.33 -17.42 -14.10
CA LYS A 156 5.25 -18.52 -14.49
C LYS A 156 4.57 -19.57 -15.35
N ASN A 157 3.44 -20.12 -14.89
CA ASN A 157 2.89 -21.36 -15.41
C ASN A 157 1.93 -21.16 -16.60
N ARG A 158 1.19 -20.05 -16.63
CA ARG A 158 0.21 -19.75 -17.68
C ARG A 158 0.74 -18.76 -18.71
N LEU A 159 1.47 -17.74 -18.27
CA LEU A 159 2.07 -16.75 -19.19
C LEU A 159 3.48 -17.15 -19.66
N HIS A 160 4.08 -18.19 -19.08
CA HIS A 160 5.41 -18.71 -19.42
C HIS A 160 6.50 -17.63 -19.39
N MET A 161 6.42 -16.71 -18.42
CA MET A 161 7.42 -15.69 -18.20
C MET A 161 8.53 -16.16 -17.25
N ASN A 162 9.69 -15.51 -17.32
CA ASN A 162 10.76 -15.83 -16.38
C ASN A 162 10.38 -15.36 -14.98
N VAL A 163 10.28 -16.30 -14.08
CA VAL A 163 10.08 -16.09 -12.64
C VAL A 163 11.11 -16.95 -11.93
N PRO A 164 11.78 -16.45 -10.89
CA PRO A 164 12.77 -17.25 -10.16
C PRO A 164 12.17 -18.57 -9.65
N PRO A 165 12.94 -19.65 -9.56
CA PRO A 165 12.49 -20.87 -8.89
C PRO A 165 12.08 -20.59 -7.45
N GLY A 166 11.06 -21.31 -6.96
CA GLY A 166 10.58 -21.04 -5.61
C GLY A 166 9.46 -21.97 -5.15
N PHE A 167 9.02 -21.73 -3.93
CA PHE A 167 7.90 -22.41 -3.30
C PHE A 167 7.17 -21.46 -2.35
N VAL A 168 5.98 -21.86 -1.90
CA VAL A 168 5.25 -21.19 -0.83
C VAL A 168 5.06 -22.11 0.35
N ILE A 169 5.28 -21.60 1.56
CA ILE A 169 4.87 -22.21 2.83
C ILE A 169 3.41 -21.75 3.04
N THR A 170 2.50 -22.71 3.10
CA THR A 170 1.07 -22.50 2.92
C THR A 170 0.32 -22.01 4.17
N ALA A 171 -0.96 -21.70 4.00
CA ALA A 171 -1.90 -21.43 5.10
C ALA A 171 -2.04 -22.65 6.04
N ALA A 172 -1.97 -23.89 5.51
CA ALA A 172 -1.98 -25.11 6.32
C ALA A 172 -0.75 -25.20 7.23
N ALA A 173 0.42 -24.80 6.72
CA ALA A 173 1.64 -24.73 7.53
C ALA A 173 1.54 -23.62 8.60
N HIS A 174 0.96 -22.46 8.26
CA HIS A 174 0.68 -21.41 9.23
C HIS A 174 -0.23 -21.92 10.36
N GLU A 175 -1.34 -22.57 10.02
CA GLU A 175 -2.27 -23.13 11.01
C GLU A 175 -1.58 -24.17 11.90
N MET A 176 -0.79 -25.09 11.32
CA MET A 176 -0.01 -26.07 12.07
C MET A 176 0.96 -25.39 13.05
N PHE A 177 1.75 -24.40 12.56
CA PHE A 177 2.70 -23.65 13.39
C PHE A 177 2.00 -22.96 14.58
N MET A 178 0.87 -22.30 14.34
CA MET A 178 0.11 -21.60 15.38
C MET A 178 -0.51 -22.57 16.40
N ASN A 179 -1.05 -23.71 15.93
CA ASN A 179 -1.74 -24.67 16.78
C ASN A 179 -0.79 -25.49 17.64
N GLU A 180 0.31 -26.03 17.07
CA GLU A 180 1.26 -26.87 17.81
C GLU A 180 1.98 -26.07 18.91
N ASN A 181 2.22 -24.79 18.69
CA ASN A 181 2.82 -23.89 19.68
C ASN A 181 1.78 -23.21 20.61
N GLY A 182 0.48 -23.44 20.40
CA GLY A 182 -0.60 -22.81 21.20
C GLY A 182 -0.65 -21.28 21.11
N LEU A 183 -0.08 -20.70 20.04
CA LEU A 183 0.15 -19.25 19.91
C LEU A 183 -1.16 -18.45 19.85
N GLN A 184 -2.19 -18.94 19.14
CA GLN A 184 -3.44 -18.18 18.98
C GLN A 184 -4.07 -17.84 20.33
N LYS A 185 -4.12 -18.80 21.27
CA LYS A 185 -4.71 -18.58 22.60
C LYS A 185 -3.98 -17.49 23.40
N GLU A 186 -2.64 -17.47 23.27
CA GLU A 186 -1.83 -16.47 23.99
C GLU A 186 -1.93 -15.09 23.33
N ILE A 187 -2.03 -15.03 22.00
CA ILE A 187 -2.29 -13.80 21.25
C ILE A 187 -3.64 -13.20 21.63
N ASP A 188 -4.69 -14.02 21.66
CA ASP A 188 -6.04 -13.59 22.07
C ASP A 188 -6.04 -13.07 23.50
N ARG A 189 -5.31 -13.73 24.40
CA ARG A 189 -5.14 -13.27 25.78
C ARG A 189 -4.46 -11.90 25.86
N LEU A 190 -3.40 -11.67 25.06
CA LEU A 190 -2.70 -10.39 25.04
C LEU A 190 -3.60 -9.26 24.51
N PHE A 191 -4.38 -9.51 23.47
CA PHE A 191 -5.36 -8.55 22.97
C PHE A 191 -6.47 -8.25 23.99
N GLN A 192 -6.98 -9.26 24.70
CA GLN A 192 -7.98 -9.08 25.75
C GLN A 192 -7.45 -8.26 26.95
N VAL A 193 -6.21 -8.50 27.37
CA VAL A 193 -5.58 -7.75 28.48
C VAL A 193 -5.37 -6.29 28.09
N ALA A 194 -5.03 -6.00 26.83
CA ALA A 194 -4.86 -4.64 26.35
C ALA A 194 -6.20 -3.87 26.29
N GLY A 195 -7.30 -4.54 25.96
CA GLY A 195 -8.68 -4.03 26.03
C GLY A 195 -8.86 -2.61 25.49
N SER A 196 -9.49 -1.74 26.28
CA SER A 196 -9.74 -0.33 25.93
C SER A 196 -8.47 0.55 25.86
N ASP A 197 -7.37 0.10 26.43
CA ASP A 197 -6.09 0.82 26.42
C ASP A 197 -5.16 0.33 25.29
N MET A 198 -5.70 -0.31 24.24
CA MET A 198 -4.95 -0.88 23.13
C MET A 198 -4.04 0.17 22.48
N ASP A 199 -4.52 1.38 22.21
CA ASP A 199 -3.74 2.44 21.56
C ASP A 199 -2.48 2.82 22.35
N ARG A 200 -2.55 2.76 23.70
CA ARG A 200 -1.41 3.06 24.57
C ARG A 200 -0.45 1.89 24.75
N ASN A 201 -0.94 0.67 24.59
CA ASN A 201 -0.17 -0.56 24.83
C ASN A 201 0.23 -1.28 23.52
N LEU A 202 -0.05 -0.69 22.36
CA LEU A 202 0.12 -1.34 21.07
C LEU A 202 1.57 -1.80 20.82
N ASP A 203 2.56 -0.98 21.17
CA ASP A 203 3.98 -1.33 21.05
C ASP A 203 4.35 -2.54 21.93
N LEU A 204 3.84 -2.57 23.16
CA LEU A 204 4.10 -3.65 24.10
C LEU A 204 3.47 -4.95 23.62
N VAL A 205 2.19 -4.91 23.22
CA VAL A 205 1.46 -6.07 22.69
C VAL A 205 2.12 -6.60 21.43
N SER A 206 2.45 -5.72 20.49
CA SER A 206 3.19 -6.05 19.26
C SER A 206 4.50 -6.76 19.59
N SER A 207 5.31 -6.19 20.49
CA SER A 207 6.60 -6.75 20.88
C SER A 207 6.46 -8.13 21.52
N GLN A 208 5.50 -8.31 22.42
CA GLN A 208 5.24 -9.58 23.10
C GLN A 208 4.81 -10.67 22.12
N ILE A 209 3.84 -10.38 21.23
CA ILE A 209 3.38 -11.36 20.25
C ILE A 209 4.50 -11.75 19.29
N ARG A 210 5.26 -10.77 18.79
CA ARG A 210 6.39 -11.05 17.89
C ARG A 210 7.45 -11.91 18.56
N GLN A 211 7.75 -11.64 19.82
CA GLN A 211 8.72 -12.46 20.58
C GLN A 211 8.22 -13.90 20.79
N LEU A 212 6.93 -14.11 21.04
CA LEU A 212 6.33 -15.44 21.12
C LEU A 212 6.52 -16.22 19.82
N ILE A 213 6.23 -15.60 18.67
CA ILE A 213 6.38 -16.25 17.37
C ILE A 213 7.85 -16.56 17.05
N ILE A 214 8.76 -15.62 17.32
CA ILE A 214 10.20 -15.81 17.05
C ILE A 214 10.79 -16.91 17.91
N SER A 215 10.34 -17.06 19.17
CA SER A 215 10.81 -18.10 20.09
C SER A 215 10.16 -19.46 19.88
N ALA A 216 9.04 -19.52 19.14
CA ALA A 216 8.33 -20.77 18.88
C ALA A 216 9.19 -21.74 18.04
N GLU A 217 8.99 -23.03 18.26
CA GLU A 217 9.66 -24.07 17.48
C GLU A 217 8.94 -24.29 16.14
N VAL A 218 9.72 -24.54 15.09
CA VAL A 218 9.14 -24.91 13.80
C VAL A 218 8.76 -26.40 13.85
N PRO A 219 7.49 -26.76 13.64
CA PRO A 219 7.06 -28.14 13.60
C PRO A 219 7.87 -28.99 12.61
N GLU A 220 8.26 -30.19 13.02
CA GLU A 220 9.07 -31.08 12.19
C GLU A 220 8.50 -31.35 10.78
N PRO A 221 7.17 -31.53 10.60
CA PRO A 221 6.61 -31.70 9.26
C PRO A 221 6.84 -30.48 8.35
N ILE A 222 6.78 -29.25 8.89
CA ILE A 222 7.07 -28.03 8.13
C ILE A 222 8.55 -27.97 7.78
N TYR A 223 9.42 -28.27 8.75
CA TYR A 223 10.86 -28.31 8.54
C TYR A 223 11.24 -29.27 7.39
N LEU A 224 10.76 -30.51 7.44
CA LEU A 224 11.04 -31.52 6.42
C LEU A 224 10.50 -31.13 5.04
N ALA A 225 9.29 -30.57 4.96
CA ALA A 225 8.70 -30.13 3.70
C ALA A 225 9.51 -28.97 3.07
N VAL A 226 9.97 -28.02 3.88
CA VAL A 226 10.80 -26.88 3.41
C VAL A 226 12.17 -27.38 2.94
N VAL A 227 12.81 -28.31 3.70
CA VAL A 227 14.10 -28.90 3.30
C VAL A 227 13.98 -29.59 1.95
N ALA A 228 12.92 -30.38 1.74
CA ALA A 228 12.68 -31.06 0.47
C ALA A 228 12.51 -30.08 -0.69
N ALA A 229 11.67 -29.05 -0.52
CA ALA A 229 11.46 -28.01 -1.54
C ALA A 229 12.74 -27.22 -1.85
N TYR A 230 13.53 -26.89 -0.83
CA TYR A 230 14.81 -26.21 -1.03
C TYR A 230 15.79 -27.07 -1.83
N GLN A 231 15.84 -28.38 -1.59
CA GLN A 231 16.70 -29.28 -2.36
C GLN A 231 16.31 -29.37 -3.83
N GLU A 232 15.00 -29.30 -4.13
CA GLU A 232 14.52 -29.23 -5.52
C GLU A 232 15.02 -27.94 -6.21
N ILE A 233 14.86 -26.76 -5.55
CA ILE A 233 15.37 -25.50 -6.07
C ILE A 233 16.89 -25.54 -6.27
N ARG A 234 17.61 -26.08 -5.28
CA ARG A 234 19.06 -26.22 -5.37
C ARG A 234 19.47 -27.01 -6.61
N GLN A 235 18.77 -28.09 -6.93
CA GLN A 235 19.02 -28.89 -8.15
C GLN A 235 18.68 -28.09 -9.42
N GLU A 236 17.57 -27.36 -9.43
CA GLU A 236 17.18 -26.50 -10.57
C GLU A 236 18.20 -25.39 -10.83
N CYS A 237 18.84 -24.85 -9.78
CA CYS A 237 19.88 -23.82 -9.83
C CYS A 237 21.32 -24.36 -9.95
N GLY A 238 21.53 -25.60 -10.36
CA GLY A 238 22.87 -26.15 -10.65
C GLY A 238 23.57 -26.82 -9.46
N GLY A 239 22.90 -27.05 -8.33
CA GLY A 239 23.39 -27.83 -7.17
C GLY A 239 24.18 -27.02 -6.14
N GLU A 240 24.42 -25.74 -6.35
CA GLU A 240 25.06 -24.83 -5.39
C GLU A 240 24.08 -24.38 -4.30
N ASP A 241 24.60 -23.80 -3.21
CA ASP A 241 23.76 -23.23 -2.17
C ASP A 241 23.04 -21.97 -2.71
N VAL A 242 21.71 -22.03 -2.73
CA VAL A 242 20.85 -20.96 -3.28
C VAL A 242 20.46 -20.01 -2.17
N ARG A 243 20.72 -18.73 -2.38
CA ARG A 243 20.18 -17.66 -1.53
C ARG A 243 18.71 -17.45 -1.83
N MET A 244 17.93 -17.14 -0.82
CA MET A 244 16.48 -17.03 -0.93
C MET A 244 15.98 -15.62 -0.62
N ALA A 245 14.95 -15.19 -1.32
CA ALA A 245 14.06 -14.12 -0.89
C ALA A 245 12.88 -14.75 -0.14
N VAL A 246 12.69 -14.38 1.12
CA VAL A 246 11.63 -14.88 2.00
C VAL A 246 10.63 -13.74 2.21
N ARG A 247 9.42 -13.87 1.61
CA ARG A 247 8.46 -12.77 1.50
C ARG A 247 7.10 -13.15 2.10
N SER A 248 6.41 -12.20 2.69
CA SER A 248 5.00 -12.36 3.04
C SER A 248 4.16 -12.61 1.78
N SER A 249 3.16 -13.47 1.92
CA SER A 249 2.09 -13.68 0.95
C SER A 249 0.81 -13.94 1.72
N ALA A 250 0.37 -12.93 2.47
CA ALA A 250 -0.81 -13.07 3.31
C ALA A 250 -2.09 -13.06 2.46
N TYR A 251 -3.12 -13.74 2.98
CA TYR A 251 -4.44 -13.66 2.39
C TYR A 251 -4.94 -12.20 2.44
N GLY A 252 -5.43 -11.68 1.31
CA GLY A 252 -5.94 -10.32 1.20
C GLY A 252 -4.88 -9.21 1.17
N GLU A 253 -3.58 -9.56 1.13
CA GLU A 253 -2.49 -8.56 1.13
C GLU A 253 -2.52 -7.66 -0.11
N ASP A 254 -2.92 -8.19 -1.27
CA ASP A 254 -2.95 -7.50 -2.56
C ASP A 254 -4.37 -7.44 -3.16
N ALA A 255 -5.42 -7.48 -2.35
CA ALA A 255 -6.78 -7.33 -2.86
C ALA A 255 -7.05 -5.88 -3.27
N GLU A 256 -7.83 -5.67 -4.36
CA GLU A 256 -8.12 -4.35 -4.95
C GLU A 256 -8.54 -3.25 -3.96
N ASN A 257 -9.10 -3.64 -2.80
CA ASN A 257 -9.66 -2.72 -1.81
C ASN A 257 -9.02 -2.81 -0.43
N SER A 258 -7.99 -3.64 -0.25
CA SER A 258 -7.30 -3.80 1.03
C SER A 258 -5.81 -4.05 0.79
N SER A 259 -5.06 -2.98 0.61
CA SER A 259 -3.62 -3.10 0.42
C SER A 259 -2.91 -3.12 1.78
N PHE A 260 -2.49 -4.31 2.19
CA PHE A 260 -1.44 -4.45 3.21
C PHE A 260 -0.04 -4.22 2.60
N ALA A 261 0.02 -3.60 1.43
CA ALA A 261 1.27 -3.41 0.71
C ALA A 261 2.33 -2.77 1.60
N GLY A 262 3.50 -3.40 1.68
CA GLY A 262 4.64 -2.93 2.45
C GLY A 262 4.51 -2.96 3.97
N GLN A 263 3.40 -3.48 4.53
CA GLN A 263 3.23 -3.59 5.98
C GLN A 263 3.86 -4.85 6.56
N TYR A 264 4.03 -5.86 5.74
CA TYR A 264 4.66 -7.12 6.13
C TYR A 264 6.10 -7.18 5.62
N ARG A 265 6.89 -7.98 6.31
CA ARG A 265 8.33 -8.07 6.09
C ARG A 265 8.69 -8.96 4.91
N SER A 266 9.70 -8.53 4.15
CA SER A 266 10.40 -9.33 3.15
C SER A 266 11.88 -9.32 3.47
N GLU A 267 12.51 -10.49 3.45
CA GLU A 267 13.93 -10.68 3.69
C GLU A 267 14.59 -11.18 2.42
N LEU A 268 15.63 -10.50 2.01
CA LEU A 268 16.35 -10.79 0.79
C LEU A 268 17.71 -11.38 1.10
N ASN A 269 18.23 -12.20 0.19
CA ASN A 269 19.56 -12.79 0.26
C ASN A 269 19.78 -13.62 1.54
N VAL A 270 18.81 -14.47 1.86
CA VAL A 270 18.81 -15.34 3.04
C VAL A 270 19.50 -16.67 2.72
N SER A 271 20.51 -17.07 3.51
CA SER A 271 21.07 -18.41 3.43
C SER A 271 20.14 -19.46 4.03
N PHE A 272 20.28 -20.71 3.61
CA PHE A 272 19.44 -21.77 4.17
C PHE A 272 19.69 -21.99 5.67
N SER A 273 20.89 -21.70 6.16
CA SER A 273 21.21 -21.79 7.59
C SER A 273 20.41 -20.82 8.46
N GLN A 274 20.02 -19.67 7.92
CA GLN A 274 19.23 -18.64 8.60
C GLN A 274 17.75 -18.66 8.19
N PHE A 275 17.36 -19.54 7.28
CA PHE A 275 16.04 -19.57 6.67
C PHE A 275 14.90 -19.59 7.70
N PHE A 276 14.94 -20.51 8.66
CA PHE A 276 13.86 -20.63 9.65
C PHE A 276 13.81 -19.46 10.65
N TYR A 277 14.92 -18.78 10.88
CA TYR A 277 14.92 -17.55 11.64
C TYR A 277 14.14 -16.45 10.88
N TYR A 278 14.44 -16.24 9.60
CA TYR A 278 13.76 -15.24 8.79
C TYR A 278 12.31 -15.63 8.46
N TYR A 279 12.01 -16.91 8.27
CA TYR A 279 10.65 -17.41 8.19
C TYR A 279 9.80 -16.94 9.38
N LYS A 280 10.30 -17.12 10.61
CA LYS A 280 9.62 -16.65 11.83
C LYS A 280 9.52 -15.12 11.91
N GLN A 281 10.52 -14.40 11.41
CA GLN A 281 10.48 -12.93 11.33
C GLN A 281 9.37 -12.45 10.38
N VAL A 282 9.20 -13.09 9.22
CA VAL A 282 8.11 -12.80 8.28
C VAL A 282 6.77 -13.14 8.92
N MET A 283 6.62 -14.30 9.56
CA MET A 283 5.43 -14.67 10.31
C MET A 283 5.07 -13.62 11.39
N ALA A 284 6.07 -13.18 12.16
CA ALA A 284 5.92 -12.20 13.23
C ALA A 284 5.55 -10.80 12.71
N SER A 285 5.86 -10.48 11.44
CA SER A 285 5.55 -9.18 10.86
C SER A 285 4.05 -8.88 10.76
N LYS A 286 3.21 -9.93 10.73
CA LYS A 286 1.74 -9.83 10.86
C LYS A 286 1.31 -9.05 12.11
N TYR A 287 2.16 -9.02 13.13
CA TYR A 287 1.94 -8.38 14.42
C TYR A 287 2.86 -7.17 14.65
N SER A 288 3.37 -6.56 13.58
CA SER A 288 4.00 -5.24 13.68
C SER A 288 2.98 -4.20 14.17
N VAL A 289 3.45 -3.14 14.81
CA VAL A 289 2.58 -2.03 15.28
C VAL A 289 1.71 -1.51 14.13
N GLN A 290 2.33 -1.33 12.96
CA GLN A 290 1.66 -0.85 11.75
C GLN A 290 0.57 -1.84 11.29
N ALA A 291 0.89 -3.14 11.23
CA ALA A 291 -0.05 -4.15 10.78
C ALA A 291 -1.23 -4.34 11.75
N ILE A 292 -0.97 -4.27 13.08
CA ILE A 292 -2.06 -4.33 14.07
C ILE A 292 -2.93 -3.07 13.96
N ALA A 293 -2.34 -1.87 13.93
CA ALA A 293 -3.08 -0.62 13.79
C ALA A 293 -3.92 -0.59 12.51
N TYR A 294 -3.35 -1.06 11.39
CA TYR A 294 -4.08 -1.16 10.13
C TYR A 294 -5.27 -2.13 10.23
N LYS A 295 -5.07 -3.32 10.81
CA LYS A 295 -6.16 -4.31 11.02
C LYS A 295 -7.27 -3.73 11.89
N LEU A 296 -6.93 -3.09 13.02
CA LEU A 296 -7.89 -2.48 13.92
C LEU A 296 -8.68 -1.36 13.24
N ASN A 297 -8.03 -0.51 12.45
CA ASN A 297 -8.68 0.58 11.71
C ASN A 297 -9.61 0.07 10.59
N ARG A 298 -9.38 -1.14 10.09
CA ARG A 298 -10.13 -1.76 8.99
C ARG A 298 -11.14 -2.82 9.48
N GLY A 299 -11.14 -3.17 10.76
CA GLY A 299 -12.05 -4.16 11.34
C GLY A 299 -11.75 -5.62 10.93
N PHE A 300 -10.54 -5.92 10.44
CA PHE A 300 -10.12 -7.29 10.15
C PHE A 300 -9.89 -8.08 11.43
N ARG A 301 -10.40 -9.32 11.48
CA ARG A 301 -10.04 -10.26 12.54
C ARG A 301 -8.68 -10.87 12.25
N ASP A 302 -7.91 -11.08 13.29
CA ASP A 302 -6.59 -11.69 13.18
C ASP A 302 -6.62 -13.12 12.63
N GLU A 303 -7.64 -13.87 13.01
CA GLU A 303 -7.85 -15.26 12.62
C GLU A 303 -8.11 -15.46 11.12
N ASP A 304 -8.64 -14.43 10.44
CA ASP A 304 -9.01 -14.50 9.02
C ASP A 304 -7.81 -14.35 8.08
N ILE A 305 -6.67 -13.93 8.60
CA ILE A 305 -5.46 -13.67 7.81
C ILE A 305 -4.41 -14.75 8.10
N ALA A 306 -4.33 -15.76 7.26
CA ALA A 306 -3.21 -16.69 7.27
C ALA A 306 -1.98 -16.02 6.64
N MET A 307 -0.83 -16.09 7.33
CA MET A 307 0.46 -15.63 6.80
C MET A 307 1.12 -16.77 6.04
N CYS A 308 0.91 -16.83 4.73
CA CYS A 308 1.72 -17.67 3.85
C CYS A 308 3.08 -16.99 3.63
N VAL A 309 4.11 -17.78 3.36
CA VAL A 309 5.47 -17.25 3.13
C VAL A 309 5.99 -17.74 1.79
N GLY A 310 6.16 -16.80 0.87
CA GLY A 310 6.77 -17.05 -0.44
C GLY A 310 8.29 -17.08 -0.33
N CYS A 311 8.90 -18.06 -0.95
CA CYS A 311 10.32 -18.29 -0.95
C CYS A 311 10.80 -18.42 -2.41
N LEU A 312 11.59 -17.46 -2.89
CA LEU A 312 12.10 -17.43 -4.26
C LEU A 312 13.63 -17.46 -4.23
N ALA A 313 14.24 -18.10 -5.22
CA ALA A 313 15.67 -17.96 -5.42
C ALA A 313 16.01 -16.48 -5.66
N MET A 314 17.10 -15.98 -5.06
CA MET A 314 17.55 -14.61 -5.28
C MET A 314 18.00 -14.43 -6.72
N VAL A 315 17.65 -13.28 -7.28
CA VAL A 315 18.19 -12.78 -8.54
C VAL A 315 19.23 -11.71 -8.22
N GLU A 316 20.47 -11.95 -8.59
CA GLU A 316 21.47 -10.89 -8.58
C GLU A 316 21.16 -9.93 -9.72
N ALA A 317 20.73 -8.72 -9.36
CA ALA A 317 20.21 -7.76 -10.32
C ALA A 317 21.26 -6.71 -10.71
N ILE A 318 21.44 -6.50 -12.01
CA ILE A 318 22.14 -5.32 -12.55
C ILE A 318 21.24 -4.09 -12.56
N ALA A 319 19.95 -4.30 -12.83
CA ALA A 319 18.91 -3.27 -12.75
C ALA A 319 17.62 -3.89 -12.26
N GLY A 320 16.81 -3.09 -11.59
CA GLY A 320 15.51 -3.51 -11.10
C GLY A 320 14.58 -2.34 -10.92
N GLY A 321 13.29 -2.62 -10.74
CA GLY A 321 12.32 -1.56 -10.60
C GLY A 321 10.87 -2.03 -10.56
N VAL A 322 9.98 -1.09 -10.87
CA VAL A 322 8.53 -1.26 -10.84
C VAL A 322 7.92 -0.76 -12.15
N ILE A 323 6.99 -1.52 -12.70
CA ILE A 323 6.17 -1.10 -13.85
C ILE A 323 4.75 -0.89 -13.37
N TYR A 324 4.19 0.26 -13.72
CA TYR A 324 2.76 0.47 -13.73
C TYR A 324 2.24 0.30 -15.15
N THR A 325 1.35 -0.65 -15.37
CA THR A 325 0.84 -0.92 -16.73
C THR A 325 -0.07 0.20 -17.23
N ARG A 326 -0.48 1.10 -16.34
CA ARG A 326 -1.22 2.33 -16.63
C ARG A 326 -0.74 3.45 -15.72
N ASN A 327 -1.12 4.70 -16.05
CA ASN A 327 -0.86 5.82 -15.16
C ASN A 327 -1.63 5.65 -13.85
N PRO A 328 -0.96 5.56 -12.68
CA PRO A 328 -1.66 5.42 -11.41
C PRO A 328 -2.38 6.70 -10.95
N LEU A 329 -2.07 7.87 -11.56
CA LEU A 329 -2.67 9.15 -11.22
C LEU A 329 -3.74 9.62 -12.21
N ASP A 330 -3.76 9.11 -13.44
CA ASP A 330 -4.76 9.49 -14.45
C ASP A 330 -5.22 8.25 -15.23
N ARG A 331 -6.44 7.80 -14.97
CA ARG A 331 -7.05 6.65 -15.67
C ARG A 331 -7.22 6.83 -17.17
N ARG A 332 -7.16 8.07 -17.66
CA ARG A 332 -7.28 8.39 -19.10
C ARG A 332 -5.97 8.23 -19.84
N ASP A 333 -4.85 8.23 -19.11
CA ASP A 333 -3.52 7.99 -19.66
C ASP A 333 -3.22 6.50 -19.60
N ASP A 334 -3.23 5.84 -20.73
CA ASP A 334 -3.02 4.39 -20.88
C ASP A 334 -1.57 4.01 -21.15
N ASN A 335 -0.63 4.96 -21.11
CA ASN A 335 0.79 4.68 -21.23
C ASN A 335 1.31 3.80 -20.08
N ILE A 336 2.39 3.11 -20.36
CA ILE A 336 3.10 2.26 -19.40
C ILE A 336 4.21 3.07 -18.75
N PHE A 337 4.33 2.99 -17.42
CA PHE A 337 5.30 3.73 -16.61
C PHE A 337 6.31 2.75 -16.02
N ILE A 338 7.57 2.83 -16.45
CA ILE A 338 8.67 1.97 -16.00
C ILE A 338 9.60 2.80 -15.12
N ASN A 339 9.65 2.46 -13.84
CA ASN A 339 10.61 3.03 -12.88
C ASN A 339 11.77 2.06 -12.73
N ALA A 340 13.00 2.54 -12.87
CA ALA A 340 14.19 1.69 -12.93
C ALA A 340 15.37 2.30 -12.15
N THR A 341 16.15 1.44 -11.52
CA THR A 341 17.42 1.80 -10.86
C THR A 341 18.47 0.71 -11.05
N TRP A 342 19.72 1.01 -10.72
CA TRP A 342 20.76 0.00 -10.65
C TRP A 342 20.58 -0.92 -9.44
N GLY A 343 20.94 -2.20 -9.61
CA GLY A 343 20.84 -3.21 -8.57
C GLY A 343 19.41 -3.70 -8.31
N LEU A 344 19.12 -4.07 -7.08
CA LEU A 344 17.85 -4.66 -6.67
C LEU A 344 16.69 -3.65 -6.73
N PRO A 345 15.48 -4.07 -7.12
CA PRO A 345 14.28 -3.20 -7.18
C PRO A 345 13.87 -2.62 -5.82
N LYS A 346 14.38 -3.17 -4.73
CA LYS A 346 14.10 -2.74 -3.35
C LYS A 346 14.29 -1.23 -3.15
N ALA A 347 15.29 -0.61 -3.77
CA ALA A 347 15.53 0.83 -3.65
C ALA A 347 14.38 1.68 -4.23
N VAL A 348 13.72 1.19 -5.30
CA VAL A 348 12.54 1.84 -5.89
C VAL A 348 11.31 1.59 -5.04
N VAL A 349 11.09 0.34 -4.62
CA VAL A 349 9.93 -0.10 -3.81
C VAL A 349 9.89 0.61 -2.47
N ASP A 350 11.03 0.74 -1.79
CA ASP A 350 11.13 1.46 -0.51
C ASP A 350 11.10 2.99 -0.69
N GLY A 351 11.31 3.49 -1.92
CA GLY A 351 11.35 4.92 -2.22
C GLY A 351 12.64 5.61 -1.78
N ASP A 352 13.72 4.85 -1.62
CA ASP A 352 15.00 5.34 -1.09
C ASP A 352 15.83 6.09 -2.14
N VAL A 353 15.56 5.88 -3.43
CA VAL A 353 16.35 6.41 -4.54
C VAL A 353 15.48 7.20 -5.53
N LEU A 354 16.05 8.24 -6.11
CA LEU A 354 15.53 8.83 -7.34
C LEU A 354 15.82 7.85 -8.49
N CYS A 355 14.75 7.32 -9.10
CA CYS A 355 14.86 6.33 -10.16
C CYS A 355 14.65 6.95 -11.54
N ASP A 356 15.15 6.29 -12.58
CA ASP A 356 14.81 6.62 -13.96
C ASP A 356 13.33 6.36 -14.20
N LEU A 357 12.70 7.19 -15.02
CA LEU A 357 11.33 7.02 -15.48
C LEU A 357 11.31 6.93 -17.00
N PHE A 358 10.75 5.85 -17.51
CA PHE A 358 10.47 5.66 -18.92
C PHE A 358 8.97 5.52 -19.12
N VAL A 359 8.41 6.28 -20.05
CA VAL A 359 6.99 6.21 -20.41
C VAL A 359 6.90 5.64 -21.81
N VAL A 360 6.13 4.56 -21.97
CA VAL A 360 6.01 3.81 -23.22
C VAL A 360 4.55 3.82 -23.66
N SER A 361 4.33 4.17 -24.94
CA SER A 361 2.99 4.09 -25.54
C SER A 361 2.60 2.64 -25.81
N ARG A 362 1.31 2.41 -26.02
CA ARG A 362 0.76 1.08 -26.35
C ARG A 362 0.57 0.88 -27.85
N ASP A 363 1.32 1.64 -28.67
CA ASP A 363 1.35 1.43 -30.11
C ASP A 363 2.09 0.12 -30.46
N ASP A 364 1.97 -0.31 -31.71
CA ASP A 364 2.59 -1.56 -32.18
C ASP A 364 4.12 -1.55 -32.06
N ASP A 365 4.75 -0.36 -32.04
CA ASP A 365 6.20 -0.18 -31.96
C ASP A 365 6.69 -0.01 -30.50
N LEU A 366 5.80 0.08 -29.52
CA LEU A 366 6.11 0.38 -28.11
C LEU A 366 7.03 1.60 -27.98
N THR A 367 6.57 2.73 -28.53
CA THR A 367 7.36 3.95 -28.61
C THR A 367 7.64 4.52 -27.22
N ILE A 368 8.92 4.82 -26.95
CA ILE A 368 9.32 5.50 -25.70
C ILE A 368 8.98 6.99 -25.86
N VAL A 369 7.86 7.43 -25.25
CA VAL A 369 7.33 8.80 -25.38
C VAL A 369 7.95 9.78 -24.40
N ALA A 370 8.50 9.29 -23.28
CA ALA A 370 9.24 10.12 -22.34
C ALA A 370 10.37 9.32 -21.68
N ARG A 371 11.47 10.01 -21.38
CA ARG A 371 12.63 9.46 -20.69
C ARG A 371 13.18 10.50 -19.73
N GLU A 372 13.16 10.19 -18.45
CA GLU A 372 13.77 10.98 -17.40
C GLU A 372 14.88 10.13 -16.75
N VAL A 373 16.13 10.41 -17.07
CA VAL A 373 17.27 9.77 -16.41
C VAL A 373 17.69 10.61 -15.23
N ARG A 374 17.68 10.01 -14.04
CA ARG A 374 18.02 10.65 -12.79
C ARG A 374 19.39 10.20 -12.28
N GLU A 375 20.00 11.00 -11.44
CA GLU A 375 21.22 10.61 -10.77
C GLU A 375 20.91 9.58 -9.68
N LYS A 376 21.59 8.44 -9.75
CA LYS A 376 21.44 7.29 -8.85
C LYS A 376 22.72 7.11 -8.06
N ASP A 377 22.86 7.87 -6.95
CA ASP A 377 24.08 7.94 -6.13
C ASP A 377 24.48 6.60 -5.52
N PHE A 378 23.51 5.71 -5.36
CA PHE A 378 23.73 4.38 -4.80
C PHE A 378 22.84 3.31 -5.43
N GLN A 379 23.20 2.08 -5.21
CA GLN A 379 22.46 0.88 -5.54
C GLN A 379 22.36 -0.05 -4.34
N ILE A 380 21.35 -0.89 -4.32
CA ILE A 380 21.22 -1.98 -3.35
C ILE A 380 21.62 -3.28 -4.04
N ILE A 381 22.57 -3.99 -3.45
CA ILE A 381 23.07 -5.27 -3.97
C ILE A 381 23.01 -6.36 -2.90
N CYS A 382 23.07 -7.62 -3.32
CA CYS A 382 23.25 -8.74 -2.41
C CYS A 382 24.61 -8.64 -1.72
N TYR A 383 24.62 -8.84 -0.39
CA TYR A 383 25.87 -8.93 0.36
C TYR A 383 26.38 -10.37 0.33
N GLU A 384 27.68 -10.57 0.27
CA GLU A 384 28.29 -11.93 0.28
C GLU A 384 27.88 -12.76 1.50
N GLY A 385 27.62 -12.10 2.63
CA GLY A 385 27.04 -12.70 3.83
C GLY A 385 25.52 -12.83 3.76
N GLU A 386 24.79 -12.20 4.70
CA GLU A 386 23.34 -12.20 4.76
C GLU A 386 22.78 -10.82 4.42
N GLY A 387 21.65 -10.78 3.70
CA GLY A 387 20.92 -9.55 3.41
C GLY A 387 21.51 -8.76 2.26
N CYS A 388 21.11 -7.49 2.18
CA CYS A 388 21.50 -6.56 1.12
C CYS A 388 22.18 -5.35 1.72
N ILE A 389 23.10 -4.76 0.96
CA ILE A 389 23.83 -3.56 1.35
C ILE A 389 23.63 -2.44 0.33
N ARG A 390 23.71 -1.22 0.82
CA ARG A 390 23.80 -0.03 -0.01
C ARG A 390 25.25 0.21 -0.39
N THR A 391 25.52 0.34 -1.69
CA THR A 391 26.83 0.67 -2.24
C THR A 391 26.74 1.91 -3.10
N GLU A 392 27.77 2.76 -3.08
CA GLU A 392 27.83 3.91 -3.97
C GLU A 392 27.88 3.45 -5.43
N THR A 393 27.13 4.13 -6.30
CA THR A 393 27.20 3.91 -7.73
C THR A 393 28.41 4.66 -8.29
N ASP A 394 29.16 4.03 -9.19
CA ASP A 394 30.27 4.68 -9.87
C ASP A 394 29.81 5.96 -10.59
N ALA A 395 30.61 7.04 -10.48
CA ALA A 395 30.25 8.36 -11.02
C ALA A 395 29.99 8.35 -12.54
N GLY A 396 30.61 7.41 -13.29
CA GLY A 396 30.34 7.22 -14.71
C GLY A 396 29.00 6.54 -15.00
N THR A 397 28.48 5.78 -14.03
CA THR A 397 27.26 4.97 -14.13
C THR A 397 26.05 5.66 -13.50
N SER A 398 26.24 6.49 -12.47
CA SER A 398 25.17 7.13 -11.70
C SER A 398 24.19 7.94 -12.56
N THR A 399 24.69 8.59 -13.61
CA THR A 399 23.90 9.41 -14.54
C THR A 399 23.51 8.70 -15.84
N GLN A 400 23.90 7.42 -16.00
CA GLN A 400 23.51 6.62 -17.17
C GLN A 400 22.10 6.04 -16.97
N PRO A 401 21.35 5.83 -18.07
CA PRO A 401 20.09 5.10 -17.99
C PRO A 401 20.34 3.67 -17.51
N SER A 402 19.55 3.20 -16.56
CA SER A 402 19.66 1.85 -15.99
C SER A 402 19.14 0.75 -16.93
N LEU A 403 18.44 1.11 -17.99
CA LEU A 403 17.92 0.21 -19.02
C LEU A 403 18.31 0.65 -20.43
N THR A 404 18.49 -0.33 -21.30
CA THR A 404 18.56 -0.13 -22.75
C THR A 404 17.16 0.01 -23.35
N ASP A 405 17.05 0.59 -24.55
CA ASP A 405 15.78 0.73 -25.28
C ASP A 405 15.12 -0.63 -25.58
N GLY A 406 15.92 -1.67 -25.81
CA GLY A 406 15.44 -3.04 -25.99
C GLY A 406 14.76 -3.55 -24.73
N GLN A 407 15.44 -3.44 -23.58
CA GLN A 407 14.88 -3.87 -22.28
C GLN A 407 13.62 -3.08 -21.90
N ILE A 408 13.55 -1.79 -22.23
CA ILE A 408 12.34 -0.97 -21.98
C ILE A 408 11.15 -1.52 -22.76
N ARG A 409 11.34 -1.86 -24.06
CA ARG A 409 10.27 -2.45 -24.88
C ARG A 409 9.90 -3.86 -24.45
N ASP A 410 10.88 -4.68 -24.10
CA ASP A 410 10.63 -6.04 -23.58
C ASP A 410 9.80 -5.98 -22.28
N LEU A 411 10.13 -5.06 -21.38
CA LEU A 411 9.37 -4.82 -20.14
C LEU A 411 7.95 -4.34 -20.42
N ALA A 412 7.77 -3.46 -21.41
CA ALA A 412 6.44 -2.97 -21.80
C ALA A 412 5.58 -4.09 -22.41
N ASP A 413 6.16 -4.96 -23.26
CA ASP A 413 5.45 -6.13 -23.80
C ASP A 413 5.01 -7.09 -22.68
N LEU A 414 5.92 -7.42 -21.76
CA LEU A 414 5.60 -8.25 -20.59
C LEU A 414 4.46 -7.66 -19.78
N ALA A 415 4.50 -6.34 -19.54
CA ALA A 415 3.49 -5.62 -18.77
C ALA A 415 2.09 -5.68 -19.44
N ILE A 416 2.04 -5.47 -20.76
CA ILE A 416 0.79 -5.58 -21.54
C ILE A 416 0.20 -6.99 -21.42
N ARG A 417 1.02 -8.02 -21.60
CA ARG A 417 0.57 -9.42 -21.54
C ARG A 417 0.05 -9.79 -20.14
N ILE A 418 0.68 -9.29 -19.09
CA ILE A 418 0.22 -9.52 -17.71
C ILE A 418 -1.11 -8.79 -17.48
N GLU A 419 -1.23 -7.52 -17.89
CA GLU A 419 -2.49 -6.76 -17.77
C GLU A 419 -3.64 -7.43 -18.54
N GLN A 420 -3.38 -7.90 -19.77
CA GLN A 420 -4.37 -8.59 -20.59
C GLN A 420 -4.85 -9.90 -19.94
N TYR A 421 -3.96 -10.61 -19.25
CA TYR A 421 -4.29 -11.84 -18.57
C TYR A 421 -5.20 -11.61 -17.35
N TYR A 422 -4.88 -10.58 -16.54
CA TYR A 422 -5.66 -10.26 -15.34
C TYR A 422 -6.87 -9.34 -15.62
N GLU A 423 -6.97 -8.80 -16.83
CA GLU A 423 -8.01 -7.84 -17.25
C GLU A 423 -8.09 -6.58 -16.38
N THR A 424 -7.05 -6.30 -15.61
CA THR A 424 -6.93 -5.15 -14.70
C THR A 424 -5.52 -4.57 -14.76
N PRO A 425 -5.36 -3.24 -14.63
CA PRO A 425 -4.05 -2.60 -14.52
C PRO A 425 -3.21 -3.22 -13.42
N GLN A 426 -1.90 -3.35 -13.66
CA GLN A 426 -0.98 -4.06 -12.77
C GLN A 426 0.19 -3.19 -12.30
N ASP A 427 0.65 -3.47 -11.09
CA ASP A 427 1.88 -3.02 -10.45
C ASP A 427 2.83 -4.23 -10.41
N ILE A 428 3.94 -4.16 -11.15
CA ILE A 428 4.82 -5.29 -11.41
C ILE A 428 6.25 -4.98 -10.94
N GLU A 429 6.77 -5.78 -10.03
CA GLU A 429 8.19 -5.74 -9.64
C GLU A 429 9.00 -6.66 -10.56
N TRP A 430 10.15 -6.17 -11.02
CA TRP A 430 11.03 -6.88 -11.97
C TRP A 430 12.50 -6.65 -11.65
N ALA A 431 13.35 -7.54 -12.19
CA ALA A 431 14.80 -7.39 -12.17
C ALA A 431 15.42 -7.92 -13.46
N VAL A 432 16.53 -7.32 -13.88
CA VAL A 432 17.42 -7.83 -14.92
C VAL A 432 18.55 -8.57 -14.24
N SER A 433 18.68 -9.86 -14.50
CA SER A 433 19.70 -10.71 -13.90
C SER A 433 21.10 -10.36 -14.38
N ALA A 434 22.06 -10.31 -13.46
CA ALA A 434 23.48 -10.16 -13.76
C ALA A 434 24.09 -11.42 -14.40
N GLU A 435 23.50 -12.60 -14.15
CA GLU A 435 24.00 -13.89 -14.59
C GLU A 435 23.73 -14.13 -16.08
N ASP A 436 22.48 -13.91 -16.51
CA ASP A 436 22.03 -14.27 -17.87
C ASP A 436 21.45 -13.10 -18.68
N GLY A 437 21.37 -11.91 -18.08
CA GLY A 437 20.81 -10.70 -18.72
C GLY A 437 19.28 -10.73 -18.94
N ARG A 438 18.58 -11.76 -18.46
CA ARG A 438 17.14 -11.92 -18.64
C ARG A 438 16.37 -11.07 -17.65
N ILE A 439 15.16 -10.71 -18.06
CA ILE A 439 14.18 -10.05 -17.20
C ILE A 439 13.43 -11.12 -16.41
N TYR A 440 13.37 -10.95 -15.10
CA TYR A 440 12.59 -11.77 -14.17
C TYR A 440 11.46 -10.94 -13.56
N ILE A 441 10.26 -11.49 -13.57
CA ILE A 441 9.12 -10.94 -12.83
C ILE A 441 9.19 -11.45 -11.39
N LEU A 442 9.16 -10.53 -10.43
CA LEU A 442 9.31 -10.83 -9.01
C LEU A 442 8.00 -10.73 -8.25
N GLN A 443 7.06 -9.91 -8.71
CA GLN A 443 5.72 -9.75 -8.16
C GLN A 443 4.81 -9.11 -9.20
N SER A 444 3.51 -9.46 -9.17
CA SER A 444 2.46 -8.76 -9.91
C SER A 444 1.22 -8.64 -9.03
N ARG A 445 0.63 -7.44 -9.00
CA ARG A 445 -0.59 -7.15 -8.22
C ARG A 445 -1.43 -6.09 -8.95
N PRO A 446 -2.76 -6.04 -8.67
CA PRO A 446 -3.62 -4.99 -9.21
C PRO A 446 -3.10 -3.59 -8.84
N LEU A 447 -3.05 -2.72 -9.84
CA LEU A 447 -2.65 -1.32 -9.67
C LEU A 447 -3.78 -0.52 -9.02
N GLN A 448 -3.48 0.15 -7.93
CA GLN A 448 -4.39 1.12 -7.33
C GLN A 448 -4.34 2.41 -8.14
N GLN A 449 -5.39 2.69 -8.92
CA GLN A 449 -5.54 3.93 -9.68
C GLN A 449 -6.45 4.90 -8.94
N MET A 450 -6.06 6.17 -8.93
CA MET A 450 -6.93 7.24 -8.47
C MET A 450 -7.80 7.74 -9.62
N ASP A 451 -9.07 8.02 -9.34
CA ASP A 451 -9.84 8.89 -10.20
C ASP A 451 -9.36 10.31 -9.94
N LEU A 452 -8.62 10.91 -10.88
CA LEU A 452 -8.44 12.35 -10.87
C LEU A 452 -9.85 12.94 -10.87
N MET A 453 -10.24 13.50 -9.75
CA MET A 453 -11.42 14.37 -9.75
C MET A 453 -11.13 15.44 -10.79
N VAL A 454 -12.00 15.53 -11.81
CA VAL A 454 -12.00 16.63 -12.78
C VAL A 454 -11.72 17.90 -11.98
N PRO A 455 -10.74 18.73 -12.34
CA PRO A 455 -10.53 19.99 -11.67
C PRO A 455 -11.85 20.77 -11.73
N GLY A 456 -12.61 20.72 -10.65
CA GLY A 456 -13.70 21.64 -10.45
C GLY A 456 -13.04 22.98 -10.21
N GLU A 457 -13.28 23.96 -11.11
CA GLU A 457 -12.81 25.32 -11.07
C GLU A 457 -11.35 25.46 -10.64
N GLU A 458 -10.48 25.86 -11.56
CA GLU A 458 -9.11 26.26 -11.25
C GLU A 458 -9.15 27.11 -9.97
N LEU A 459 -8.72 26.54 -8.86
CA LEU A 459 -8.46 27.31 -7.66
C LEU A 459 -7.50 28.42 -8.09
N ASP A 460 -7.96 29.66 -8.09
CA ASP A 460 -7.12 30.81 -8.47
C ASP A 460 -6.05 31.02 -7.39
N LEU A 461 -5.05 30.12 -7.41
CA LEU A 461 -3.91 30.15 -6.50
C LEU A 461 -2.96 31.31 -6.77
N ARG A 462 -3.20 32.12 -7.85
CA ARG A 462 -2.41 33.33 -8.13
C ARG A 462 -2.47 34.35 -6.98
N ARG A 463 -3.51 34.30 -6.16
CA ARG A 463 -3.63 35.13 -4.95
C ARG A 463 -2.64 34.76 -3.86
N PHE A 464 -2.06 33.60 -3.92
CA PHE A 464 -1.10 33.06 -2.92
C PHE A 464 0.34 33.04 -3.41
N GLU A 465 0.65 33.59 -4.59
CA GLU A 465 2.04 33.59 -5.12
C GLU A 465 3.04 34.27 -4.18
N SER A 466 2.60 35.24 -3.37
CA SER A 466 3.45 35.91 -2.37
C SER A 466 3.76 35.04 -1.14
N SER A 467 3.04 33.93 -0.95
CA SER A 467 3.20 32.99 0.17
C SER A 467 3.81 31.65 -0.26
N LEU A 468 4.32 31.55 -1.48
CA LEU A 468 4.95 30.34 -2.00
C LEU A 468 6.22 30.02 -1.19
N VAL A 469 6.24 28.86 -0.53
CA VAL A 469 7.38 28.36 0.28
C VAL A 469 8.29 27.48 -0.54
N SER A 470 7.69 26.62 -1.36
CA SER A 470 8.42 25.69 -2.21
C SER A 470 7.69 25.43 -3.51
N GLU A 471 8.45 25.31 -4.58
CA GLU A 471 8.00 24.90 -5.91
C GLU A 471 8.89 23.76 -6.38
N GLY A 472 8.30 22.78 -7.02
CA GLY A 472 8.93 21.55 -7.49
C GLY A 472 8.61 20.38 -6.58
N GLY A 473 9.13 19.22 -6.98
CA GLY A 473 8.81 17.93 -6.36
C GLY A 473 7.97 17.07 -7.30
N ILE A 474 7.76 15.83 -6.88
CA ILE A 474 7.00 14.80 -7.62
C ILE A 474 5.62 14.72 -7.01
N ASN A 475 4.58 14.89 -7.82
CA ASN A 475 3.22 14.59 -7.40
C ASN A 475 3.10 13.07 -7.14
N ALA A 476 3.14 12.69 -5.87
CA ALA A 476 3.05 11.30 -5.45
C ALA A 476 1.60 10.86 -5.22
N SER A 477 0.73 11.80 -4.85
CA SER A 477 -0.72 11.63 -4.72
C SER A 477 -1.39 12.99 -4.95
N PRO A 478 -2.34 13.09 -5.91
CA PRO A 478 -2.91 14.37 -6.32
C PRO A 478 -3.83 14.98 -5.28
N GLY A 479 -4.07 16.29 -5.41
CA GLY A 479 -5.02 17.05 -4.62
C GLY A 479 -4.43 18.25 -3.93
N VAL A 480 -5.30 18.97 -3.20
CA VAL A 480 -4.96 20.17 -2.43
C VAL A 480 -5.48 20.02 -1.01
N ALA A 481 -4.63 20.24 -0.02
CA ALA A 481 -5.03 20.24 1.37
C ALA A 481 -4.26 21.28 2.18
N SER A 482 -4.88 21.76 3.26
CA SER A 482 -4.29 22.71 4.20
C SER A 482 -4.25 22.10 5.60
N GLY A 483 -3.19 22.38 6.34
CA GLY A 483 -3.04 21.92 7.71
C GLY A 483 -1.80 22.50 8.38
N TYR A 484 -1.69 22.27 9.68
CA TYR A 484 -0.52 22.68 10.44
C TYR A 484 0.62 21.71 10.23
N ILE A 485 1.82 22.21 10.01
CA ILE A 485 3.03 21.40 9.85
C ILE A 485 3.33 20.61 11.11
N PHE A 486 3.59 19.34 10.93
CA PHE A 486 4.21 18.48 11.93
C PHE A 486 5.37 17.68 11.31
N LYS A 487 6.59 18.04 11.74
CA LYS A 487 7.81 17.37 11.27
C LYS A 487 8.03 16.09 12.06
N VAL A 488 8.29 15.01 11.38
CA VAL A 488 8.60 13.71 11.96
C VAL A 488 10.04 13.33 11.60
N ALA A 489 10.90 13.30 12.61
CA ALA A 489 12.30 12.89 12.47
C ALA A 489 12.61 11.60 13.23
N LYS A 490 11.83 11.27 14.26
CA LYS A 490 12.05 10.12 15.15
C LYS A 490 10.77 9.29 15.31
N LYS A 491 10.91 7.99 15.57
CA LYS A 491 9.77 7.10 15.81
C LYS A 491 8.87 7.54 16.97
N VAL A 492 9.42 8.21 17.97
CA VAL A 492 8.64 8.77 19.11
C VAL A 492 7.64 9.84 18.65
N ASP A 493 7.91 10.54 17.55
CA ASP A 493 7.04 11.61 17.04
C ASP A 493 5.70 11.05 16.49
N ILE A 494 5.67 9.75 16.16
CA ILE A 494 4.46 9.05 15.67
C ILE A 494 3.29 9.17 16.66
N LEU A 495 3.59 9.03 17.95
CA LEU A 495 2.57 9.07 19.03
C LEU A 495 2.00 10.47 19.24
N GLN A 496 2.72 11.50 18.83
CA GLN A 496 2.34 12.90 19.05
C GLN A 496 1.73 13.54 17.79
N PHE A 497 1.67 12.81 16.67
CA PHE A 497 1.19 13.34 15.41
C PHE A 497 -0.29 13.73 15.49
N PRO A 498 -0.65 15.01 15.31
CA PRO A 498 -2.02 15.48 15.38
C PRO A 498 -2.84 15.03 14.16
N GLU A 499 -4.10 14.74 14.35
CA GLU A 499 -5.01 14.44 13.23
C GLU A 499 -5.22 15.69 12.37
N GLY A 500 -5.14 15.53 11.05
CA GLY A 500 -5.30 16.63 10.09
C GLY A 500 -4.07 17.54 9.95
N ALA A 501 -2.93 17.17 10.52
CA ALA A 501 -1.68 17.89 10.30
C ALA A 501 -1.06 17.56 8.94
N VAL A 502 -0.23 18.45 8.42
CA VAL A 502 0.63 18.18 7.25
C VAL A 502 1.89 17.49 7.74
N LEU A 503 2.07 16.25 7.32
CA LEU A 503 3.23 15.42 7.65
C LEU A 503 4.43 15.88 6.83
N VAL A 504 5.52 16.28 7.49
CA VAL A 504 6.79 16.62 6.82
C VAL A 504 7.88 15.69 7.29
N VAL A 505 8.51 14.99 6.35
CA VAL A 505 9.56 14.00 6.61
C VAL A 505 10.77 14.21 5.69
N GLU A 506 11.94 13.78 6.15
CA GLU A 506 13.14 13.78 5.32
C GLU A 506 13.07 12.70 4.24
N GLN A 507 12.63 11.50 4.63
CA GLN A 507 12.51 10.34 3.73
C GLN A 507 11.11 9.74 3.80
N ALA A 508 10.58 9.33 2.65
CA ALA A 508 9.27 8.68 2.52
C ALA A 508 9.30 7.20 2.96
N LEU A 509 9.70 6.94 4.21
CA LEU A 509 9.87 5.59 4.74
C LEU A 509 8.52 4.88 5.00
N PRO A 510 8.45 3.56 4.80
CA PRO A 510 7.26 2.76 5.11
C PRO A 510 6.77 2.90 6.56
N THR A 511 7.66 3.21 7.50
CA THR A 511 7.34 3.42 8.91
C THR A 511 6.37 4.59 9.17
N TRP A 512 6.25 5.52 8.23
CA TRP A 512 5.35 6.68 8.32
C TRP A 512 3.94 6.42 7.79
N ALA A 513 3.70 5.26 7.18
CA ALA A 513 2.40 4.89 6.61
C ALA A 513 1.20 5.06 7.57
N PRO A 514 1.29 4.73 8.89
CA PRO A 514 0.18 4.97 9.81
C PRO A 514 -0.16 6.45 10.00
N LEU A 515 0.79 7.35 9.77
CA LEU A 515 0.58 8.80 9.89
C LEU A 515 -0.14 9.37 8.67
N VAL A 516 0.10 8.79 7.49
CA VAL A 516 -0.52 9.24 6.24
C VAL A 516 -2.05 9.19 6.34
N ALA A 517 -2.61 8.11 6.89
CA ALA A 517 -4.06 7.96 7.06
C ALA A 517 -4.69 9.05 7.96
N ARG A 518 -3.88 9.73 8.78
CA ARG A 518 -4.29 10.79 9.72
C ARG A 518 -3.87 12.18 9.25
N ALA A 519 -3.04 12.25 8.22
CA ALA A 519 -2.50 13.51 7.71
C ALA A 519 -3.52 14.23 6.82
N ALA A 520 -3.43 15.56 6.74
CA ALA A 520 -4.10 16.35 5.72
C ALA A 520 -3.36 16.28 4.38
N ALA A 521 -2.03 16.32 4.43
CA ALA A 521 -1.13 16.15 3.28
C ALA A 521 0.24 15.62 3.76
N VAL A 522 1.05 15.18 2.79
CA VAL A 522 2.41 14.69 3.05
C VAL A 522 3.42 15.47 2.20
N ILE A 523 4.52 15.88 2.80
CA ILE A 523 5.68 16.47 2.11
C ILE A 523 6.90 15.65 2.51
N SER A 524 7.69 15.19 1.53
CA SER A 524 8.95 14.50 1.77
C SER A 524 10.09 15.13 0.97
N GLU A 525 11.26 15.28 1.59
CA GLU A 525 12.46 15.76 0.86
C GLU A 525 12.98 14.70 -0.12
N GLN A 526 12.89 13.43 0.26
CA GLN A 526 13.31 12.28 -0.55
C GLN A 526 12.15 11.32 -0.76
N GLY A 527 12.17 10.64 -1.87
CA GLY A 527 11.16 9.67 -2.23
C GLY A 527 10.68 9.87 -3.65
N GLY A 528 10.15 8.80 -4.22
CA GLY A 528 9.71 8.75 -5.61
C GLY A 528 8.22 8.42 -5.72
N PHE A 529 7.74 8.54 -6.93
CA PHE A 529 6.38 8.23 -7.35
C PHE A 529 5.95 6.77 -7.09
N ALA A 530 6.90 5.83 -7.22
CA ALA A 530 6.66 4.39 -7.08
C ALA A 530 6.86 3.87 -5.64
N GLY A 531 7.29 4.73 -4.70
CA GLY A 531 7.60 4.32 -3.34
C GLY A 531 6.38 3.90 -2.53
N HIS A 532 6.61 3.08 -1.50
CA HIS A 532 5.55 2.57 -0.62
C HIS A 532 4.67 3.69 -0.03
N LEU A 533 5.27 4.78 0.47
CA LEU A 533 4.50 5.87 1.06
C LEU A 533 3.64 6.62 0.03
N ALA A 534 4.08 6.68 -1.25
CA ALA A 534 3.28 7.21 -2.35
C ALA A 534 2.03 6.35 -2.61
N ASN A 535 2.20 5.02 -2.61
CA ASN A 535 1.09 4.08 -2.76
C ASN A 535 0.08 4.23 -1.61
N VAL A 536 0.57 4.34 -0.37
CA VAL A 536 -0.29 4.56 0.81
C VAL A 536 -1.01 5.90 0.72
N ALA A 537 -0.34 6.99 0.30
CA ALA A 537 -0.97 8.29 0.15
C ALA A 537 -2.11 8.23 -0.89
N ARG A 538 -1.89 7.56 -2.03
CA ARG A 538 -2.94 7.31 -3.04
C ARG A 538 -4.10 6.48 -2.49
N GLU A 539 -3.80 5.40 -1.76
CA GLU A 539 -4.83 4.56 -1.15
C GLU A 539 -5.78 5.34 -0.22
N PHE A 540 -5.23 6.27 0.54
CA PHE A 540 -6.01 7.10 1.47
C PHE A 540 -6.54 8.41 0.82
N GLY A 541 -6.18 8.70 -0.43
CA GLY A 541 -6.56 9.95 -1.11
C GLY A 541 -5.95 11.19 -0.45
N ILE A 542 -4.77 11.06 0.15
CA ILE A 542 -4.07 12.14 0.84
C ILE A 542 -3.10 12.81 -0.14
N PRO A 543 -3.20 14.13 -0.38
CA PRO A 543 -2.26 14.85 -1.22
C PRO A 543 -0.82 14.67 -0.75
N ALA A 544 0.08 14.30 -1.67
CA ALA A 544 1.47 14.03 -1.32
C ALA A 544 2.44 14.58 -2.36
N LEU A 545 3.44 15.30 -1.89
CA LEU A 545 4.49 15.92 -2.69
C LEU A 545 5.86 15.44 -2.21
N PHE A 546 6.57 14.69 -3.04
CA PHE A 546 7.87 14.09 -2.71
C PHE A 546 9.01 14.72 -3.52
N GLY A 547 10.25 14.58 -3.04
CA GLY A 547 11.41 15.18 -3.67
C GLY A 547 11.46 16.70 -3.50
N VAL A 548 10.84 17.25 -2.47
CA VAL A 548 10.82 18.69 -2.18
C VAL A 548 12.10 19.08 -1.41
N ALA A 549 13.13 19.45 -2.13
CA ALA A 549 14.44 19.76 -1.55
C ALA A 549 14.35 20.83 -0.46
N GLY A 550 14.89 20.52 0.72
CA GLY A 550 14.96 21.43 1.86
C GLY A 550 13.61 21.70 2.53
N ALA A 551 12.58 20.88 2.34
CA ALA A 551 11.28 21.08 2.97
C ALA A 551 11.39 21.11 4.50
N MET A 552 12.21 20.23 5.10
CA MET A 552 12.46 20.21 6.55
C MET A 552 13.05 21.52 7.08
N ALA A 553 13.77 22.26 6.26
CA ALA A 553 14.37 23.55 6.65
C ALA A 553 13.45 24.75 6.36
N LYS A 554 12.64 24.66 5.31
CA LYS A 554 11.80 25.78 4.80
C LYS A 554 10.55 26.05 5.62
N VAL A 555 10.03 25.04 6.34
CA VAL A 555 8.82 25.16 7.17
C VAL A 555 9.13 24.86 8.64
N GLN A 556 8.28 25.33 9.57
CA GLN A 556 8.40 25.06 11.00
C GLN A 556 7.19 24.31 11.54
N ASN A 557 7.36 23.59 12.65
CA ASN A 557 6.22 22.97 13.34
C ASN A 557 5.22 24.05 13.76
N GLY A 558 3.96 23.83 13.44
CA GLY A 558 2.87 24.76 13.73
C GLY A 558 2.62 25.81 12.64
N ASP A 559 3.41 25.89 11.57
CA ASP A 559 3.09 26.72 10.41
C ASP A 559 1.83 26.16 9.75
N LEU A 560 0.88 27.01 9.40
CA LEU A 560 -0.24 26.65 8.55
C LEU A 560 0.24 26.68 7.10
N VAL A 561 0.06 25.58 6.37
CA VAL A 561 0.41 25.50 4.95
C VAL A 561 -0.70 24.90 4.11
N THR A 562 -0.69 25.25 2.83
CA THR A 562 -1.49 24.60 1.80
C THR A 562 -0.58 23.87 0.83
N VAL A 563 -0.79 22.57 0.71
CA VAL A 563 -0.09 21.68 -0.24
C VAL A 563 -0.95 21.51 -1.47
N ALA A 564 -0.47 21.98 -2.61
CA ALA A 564 -1.09 21.78 -3.93
C ALA A 564 -0.24 20.77 -4.71
N ALA A 565 -0.49 19.49 -4.46
CA ALA A 565 0.34 18.42 -5.00
C ALA A 565 0.29 18.36 -6.53
N ASP A 566 -0.87 18.67 -7.13
CA ASP A 566 -1.05 18.71 -8.59
C ASP A 566 -0.16 19.75 -9.28
N LEU A 567 0.18 20.83 -8.57
CA LEU A 567 1.01 21.92 -9.06
C LEU A 567 2.46 21.82 -8.61
N GLY A 568 2.81 20.86 -7.77
CA GLY A 568 4.12 20.77 -7.16
C GLY A 568 4.45 21.96 -6.25
N ARG A 569 3.46 22.54 -5.55
CA ARG A 569 3.63 23.78 -4.80
C ARG A 569 3.15 23.68 -3.36
N VAL A 570 3.87 24.39 -2.48
CA VAL A 570 3.54 24.54 -1.07
C VAL A 570 3.47 26.03 -0.73
N TYR A 571 2.37 26.45 -0.13
CA TYR A 571 2.11 27.83 0.24
C TYR A 571 1.99 27.98 1.76
N LEU A 572 2.40 29.12 2.32
CA LEU A 572 2.11 29.50 3.69
C LEU A 572 0.68 30.06 3.78
N GLY A 573 -0.15 29.52 4.71
CA GLY A 573 -1.51 29.96 4.93
C GLY A 573 -2.58 29.07 4.31
#